data_300f7b4f06a28ae42c7c2794f7ed38e6
#
_entry.id   300f7b4f06a28ae42c7c2794f7ed38e6
#
_cell.length_a   1.000
_cell.length_b   1.000
_cell.length_c   1.000
_cell.angle_alpha   90.00
_cell.angle_beta   90.00
_cell.angle_gamma   90.00
#
_symmetry.space_group_name_H-M   'P 1'
#
loop_
_entity.id
_entity.type
_entity.pdbx_description
1 polymer ?
#
loop_
_entity_poly.entity_id
_entity_poly.type
_entity_poly.pdbx_seq_one_letter_code
_entity_poly.pdbx_strand_id
1 'polypeptide(L)'
;VFIVNDVVKNVKNTDELAGKVFKRILQISETHDIEVKEVQIDCDWTLTSRRNYRAFLSQLRRLAAAKQLALSATIRLHQLSQPVPPVDKGVLMMYNTGDFTDLRCEHPILDLRDVVPYLKYLSGYRLPLSPAYPLFSYRLLFRNGHYKGVLHADNDLPVLPGDSVIERKVSMGEVLKVKQTIEEIRPDLKRETIIYDFSPNHIANYKPRDYEEIYRSH
;
A
#
# COMPACT_ATOMS: atom_id res chain seq x y z
N VAL A 1 6.88 -8.05 1.92
CA VAL A 1 6.34 -8.93 2.98
C VAL A 1 5.17 -8.26 3.66
N PHE A 2 3.99 -8.87 3.57
CA PHE A 2 2.82 -8.41 4.31
C PHE A 2 2.81 -9.02 5.72
N ILE A 3 2.56 -8.18 6.73
CA ILE A 3 2.44 -8.60 8.14
C ILE A 3 1.12 -8.08 8.70
N VAL A 4 0.28 -8.98 9.13
CA VAL A 4 -1.01 -8.64 9.76
C VAL A 4 -0.77 -7.85 11.05
N ASN A 5 -1.49 -6.74 11.22
CA ASN A 5 -1.35 -5.86 12.39
C ASN A 5 -1.46 -6.60 13.74
N ASP A 6 -2.36 -7.60 13.83
CA ASP A 6 -2.53 -8.37 15.06
C ASP A 6 -1.29 -9.19 15.47
N VAL A 7 -0.50 -9.65 14.50
CA VAL A 7 0.79 -10.30 14.78
C VAL A 7 1.73 -9.31 15.47
N VAL A 8 1.86 -8.11 14.90
CA VAL A 8 2.73 -7.06 15.45
C VAL A 8 2.23 -6.56 16.81
N LYS A 9 0.90 -6.40 16.94
CA LYS A 9 0.27 -5.94 18.18
C LYS A 9 0.51 -6.89 19.34
N ASN A 10 0.42 -8.20 19.09
CA ASN A 10 0.43 -9.22 20.15
C ASN A 10 1.79 -9.92 20.34
N VAL A 11 2.79 -9.62 19.50
CA VAL A 11 4.12 -10.22 19.62
C VAL A 11 4.78 -9.83 20.93
N LYS A 12 5.32 -10.85 21.64
CA LYS A 12 6.05 -10.64 22.91
C LYS A 12 7.52 -10.29 22.66
N ASN A 13 8.12 -10.83 21.60
CA ASN A 13 9.53 -10.63 21.25
C ASN A 13 9.64 -10.18 19.79
N THR A 14 9.79 -8.87 19.58
CA THR A 14 9.91 -8.26 18.27
C THR A 14 11.21 -8.63 17.54
N ASP A 15 12.29 -8.86 18.29
CA ASP A 15 13.59 -9.22 17.72
C ASP A 15 13.56 -10.64 17.16
N GLU A 16 12.90 -11.55 17.87
CA GLU A 16 12.68 -12.92 17.40
C GLU A 16 11.80 -12.96 16.14
N LEU A 17 10.73 -12.16 16.12
CA LEU A 17 9.87 -12.03 14.92
C LEU A 17 10.69 -11.52 13.74
N ALA A 18 11.47 -10.45 13.91
CA ALA A 18 12.32 -9.91 12.86
C ALA A 18 13.33 -10.94 12.33
N GLY A 19 13.95 -11.70 13.23
CA GLY A 19 14.87 -12.79 12.88
C GLY A 19 14.19 -13.88 12.03
N LYS A 20 13.00 -14.33 12.44
CA LYS A 20 12.22 -15.33 11.72
C LYS A 20 11.81 -14.85 10.31
N VAL A 21 11.28 -13.62 10.22
CA VAL A 21 10.90 -13.01 8.95
C VAL A 21 12.10 -12.87 8.03
N PHE A 22 13.22 -12.33 8.54
CA PHE A 22 14.42 -12.14 7.73
C PHE A 22 15.02 -13.47 7.24
N LYS A 23 15.10 -14.47 8.12
CA LYS A 23 15.53 -15.82 7.74
C LYS A 23 14.66 -16.40 6.64
N ARG A 24 13.33 -16.22 6.73
CA ARG A 24 12.40 -16.71 5.70
C ARG A 24 12.59 -16.02 4.35
N ILE A 25 12.83 -14.69 4.35
CA ILE A 25 13.14 -13.93 3.13
C ILE A 25 14.39 -14.51 2.45
N LEU A 26 15.47 -14.70 3.20
CA LEU A 26 16.71 -15.25 2.64
C LEU A 26 16.52 -16.67 2.09
N GLN A 27 15.78 -17.52 2.79
CA GLN A 27 15.48 -18.87 2.32
C GLN A 27 14.69 -18.86 0.99
N ILE A 28 13.68 -17.98 0.86
CA ILE A 28 12.92 -17.86 -0.37
C ILE A 28 13.81 -17.37 -1.52
N SER A 29 14.63 -16.34 -1.26
CA SER A 29 15.56 -15.80 -2.26
C SER A 29 16.53 -16.86 -2.76
N GLU A 30 17.12 -17.62 -1.84
CA GLU A 30 18.05 -18.71 -2.16
C GLU A 30 17.37 -19.86 -2.91
N THR A 31 16.15 -20.28 -2.47
CA THR A 31 15.40 -21.35 -3.13
C THR A 31 15.01 -21.02 -4.56
N HIS A 32 14.74 -19.75 -4.86
CA HIS A 32 14.29 -19.29 -6.18
C HIS A 32 15.39 -18.59 -6.98
N ASP A 33 16.64 -18.60 -6.50
CA ASP A 33 17.78 -17.93 -7.13
C ASP A 33 17.49 -16.43 -7.45
N ILE A 34 16.93 -15.73 -6.45
CA ILE A 34 16.55 -14.31 -6.59
C ILE A 34 17.58 -13.44 -5.87
N GLU A 35 18.23 -12.53 -6.59
CA GLU A 35 19.04 -11.48 -6.00
C GLU A 35 18.15 -10.38 -5.41
N VAL A 36 18.00 -10.36 -4.08
CA VAL A 36 17.25 -9.32 -3.36
C VAL A 36 18.14 -8.14 -3.06
N LYS A 37 17.67 -6.92 -3.40
CA LYS A 37 18.35 -5.64 -3.07
C LYS A 37 17.60 -4.84 -1.99
N GLU A 38 16.31 -5.09 -1.85
CA GLU A 38 15.43 -4.38 -0.94
C GLU A 38 14.39 -5.33 -0.34
N VAL A 39 14.11 -5.14 0.94
CA VAL A 39 13.00 -5.77 1.65
C VAL A 39 11.97 -4.71 1.97
N GLN A 40 10.74 -4.89 1.48
CA GLN A 40 9.62 -4.02 1.80
C GLN A 40 8.68 -4.69 2.80
N ILE A 41 8.31 -3.96 3.85
CA ILE A 41 7.32 -4.40 4.83
C ILE A 41 6.02 -3.64 4.61
N ASP A 42 4.95 -4.40 4.41
CA ASP A 42 3.59 -3.89 4.37
C ASP A 42 2.85 -4.29 5.65
N CYS A 43 2.37 -3.29 6.41
CA CYS A 43 1.63 -3.51 7.63
C CYS A 43 0.67 -2.34 7.92
N ASP A 44 -0.60 -2.67 8.14
CA ASP A 44 -1.63 -1.74 8.60
C ASP A 44 -1.53 -1.50 10.11
N TRP A 45 -0.37 -1.06 10.57
CA TRP A 45 -0.17 -0.80 11.98
C TRP A 45 -1.03 0.38 12.48
N THR A 46 -1.45 0.27 13.72
CA THR A 46 -2.27 1.26 14.42
C THR A 46 -1.49 1.90 15.58
N LEU A 47 -2.08 2.90 16.22
CA LEU A 47 -1.47 3.51 17.41
C LEU A 47 -1.14 2.49 18.50
N THR A 48 -1.97 1.44 18.64
CA THR A 48 -1.78 0.40 19.66
C THR A 48 -0.63 -0.56 19.35
N SER A 49 -0.32 -0.79 18.07
CA SER A 49 0.79 -1.66 17.63
C SER A 49 2.07 -0.88 17.28
N ARG A 50 2.01 0.44 17.21
CA ARG A 50 3.11 1.32 16.75
C ARG A 50 4.44 1.03 17.44
N ARG A 51 4.43 0.86 18.76
CA ARG A 51 5.67 0.59 19.54
C ARG A 51 6.34 -0.68 19.06
N ASN A 52 5.58 -1.77 19.00
CA ASN A 52 6.09 -3.08 18.57
C ASN A 52 6.53 -3.05 17.10
N TYR A 53 5.74 -2.39 16.23
CA TYR A 53 6.10 -2.24 14.81
C TYR A 53 7.44 -1.53 14.62
N ARG A 54 7.66 -0.42 15.34
CA ARG A 54 8.93 0.30 15.27
C ARG A 54 10.10 -0.51 15.82
N ALA A 55 9.91 -1.26 16.90
CA ALA A 55 10.94 -2.15 17.43
C ALA A 55 11.29 -3.29 16.45
N PHE A 56 10.27 -3.92 15.88
CA PHE A 56 10.40 -4.92 14.82
C PHE A 56 11.20 -4.37 13.61
N LEU A 57 10.81 -3.20 13.08
CA LEU A 57 11.51 -2.58 11.95
C LEU A 57 12.96 -2.19 12.30
N SER A 58 13.22 -1.71 13.52
CA SER A 58 14.57 -1.37 13.94
C SER A 58 15.49 -2.58 13.93
N GLN A 59 15.01 -3.72 14.40
CA GLN A 59 15.76 -4.97 14.36
C GLN A 59 15.91 -5.47 12.92
N LEU A 60 14.83 -5.45 12.14
CA LEU A 60 14.86 -5.90 10.75
C LEU A 60 15.84 -5.07 9.91
N ARG A 61 15.90 -3.74 10.15
CA ARG A 61 16.85 -2.84 9.49
C ARG A 61 18.31 -3.22 9.80
N ARG A 62 18.60 -3.58 11.05
CA ARG A 62 19.95 -4.06 11.43
C ARG A 62 20.32 -5.33 10.69
N LEU A 63 19.40 -6.29 10.59
CA LEU A 63 19.59 -7.54 9.87
C LEU A 63 19.79 -7.32 8.37
N ALA A 64 18.96 -6.47 7.76
CA ALA A 64 19.04 -6.12 6.35
C ALA A 64 20.37 -5.40 6.02
N ALA A 65 20.76 -4.41 6.83
CA ALA A 65 22.01 -3.67 6.66
C ALA A 65 23.25 -4.59 6.73
N ALA A 66 23.25 -5.60 7.61
CA ALA A 66 24.32 -6.59 7.70
C ALA A 66 24.49 -7.44 6.42
N LYS A 67 23.48 -7.46 5.56
CA LYS A 67 23.45 -8.10 4.23
C LYS A 67 23.45 -7.11 3.08
N GLN A 68 23.69 -5.82 3.35
CA GLN A 68 23.68 -4.73 2.37
C GLN A 68 22.34 -4.58 1.63
N LEU A 69 21.24 -4.96 2.29
CA LEU A 69 19.89 -4.80 1.78
C LEU A 69 19.26 -3.52 2.31
N ALA A 70 18.55 -2.80 1.44
CA ALA A 70 17.70 -1.70 1.85
C ALA A 70 16.42 -2.22 2.54
N LEU A 71 15.90 -1.45 3.48
CA LEU A 71 14.60 -1.72 4.11
C LEU A 71 13.63 -0.59 3.77
N SER A 72 12.47 -0.92 3.23
CA SER A 72 11.36 0.01 3.03
C SER A 72 10.09 -0.45 3.74
N ALA A 73 9.13 0.46 3.86
CA ALA A 73 7.82 0.14 4.38
C ALA A 73 6.72 0.88 3.60
N THR A 74 5.55 0.29 3.52
CA THR A 74 4.36 1.00 3.05
C THR A 74 3.94 2.05 4.06
N ILE A 75 3.51 3.20 3.56
CA ILE A 75 3.03 4.33 4.35
C ILE A 75 1.62 4.66 3.89
N ARG A 76 0.65 4.56 4.78
CA ARG A 76 -0.72 4.97 4.53
C ARG A 76 -0.91 6.45 4.83
N LEU A 77 -1.88 7.10 4.20
CA LEU A 77 -2.12 8.53 4.37
C LEU A 77 -2.22 8.96 5.84
N HIS A 78 -2.98 8.24 6.66
CA HIS A 78 -3.13 8.57 8.09
C HIS A 78 -1.83 8.44 8.88
N GLN A 79 -0.88 7.63 8.40
CA GLN A 79 0.43 7.44 9.06
C GLN A 79 1.38 8.62 8.81
N LEU A 80 1.11 9.51 7.85
CA LEU A 80 1.88 10.74 7.64
C LEU A 80 1.88 11.66 8.87
N SER A 81 0.86 11.59 9.70
CA SER A 81 0.77 12.33 10.97
C SER A 81 1.62 11.73 12.10
N GLN A 82 2.22 10.56 11.87
CA GLN A 82 2.95 9.81 12.88
C GLN A 82 4.47 9.95 12.69
N PRO A 83 5.27 9.66 13.74
CA PRO A 83 6.73 9.64 13.62
C PRO A 83 7.19 8.65 12.54
N VAL A 84 8.13 9.10 11.71
CA VAL A 84 8.73 8.30 10.62
C VAL A 84 9.22 6.94 11.14
N PRO A 85 8.87 5.82 10.49
CA PRO A 85 9.36 4.50 10.88
C PRO A 85 10.87 4.38 10.59
N PRO A 86 11.59 3.50 11.30
CA PRO A 86 13.04 3.32 11.14
C PRO A 86 13.39 2.47 9.92
N VAL A 87 13.11 3.01 8.72
CA VAL A 87 13.39 2.40 7.41
C VAL A 87 14.18 3.37 6.53
N ASP A 88 14.68 2.91 5.40
CA ASP A 88 15.49 3.74 4.49
C ASP A 88 14.61 4.57 3.55
N LYS A 89 13.47 4.02 3.11
CA LYS A 89 12.46 4.72 2.31
C LYS A 89 11.05 4.19 2.60
N GLY A 90 10.03 4.91 2.14
CA GLY A 90 8.63 4.50 2.24
C GLY A 90 7.95 4.47 0.88
N VAL A 91 6.98 3.58 0.72
CA VAL A 91 6.04 3.56 -0.40
C VAL A 91 4.74 4.19 0.07
N LEU A 92 4.45 5.41 -0.40
CA LEU A 92 3.23 6.13 -0.04
C LEU A 92 2.05 5.58 -0.84
N MET A 93 1.15 4.89 -0.15
CA MET A 93 -0.01 4.26 -0.77
C MET A 93 -1.09 5.32 -1.06
N MET A 94 -1.25 5.67 -2.35
CA MET A 94 -2.27 6.59 -2.84
C MET A 94 -3.49 5.80 -3.33
N TYR A 95 -3.94 4.85 -2.53
CA TYR A 95 -5.12 4.02 -2.82
C TYR A 95 -5.79 3.54 -1.53
N ASN A 96 -7.03 3.02 -1.67
CA ASN A 96 -7.91 2.66 -0.55
C ASN A 96 -8.11 3.86 0.38
N THR A 97 -8.40 5.03 -0.22
CA THR A 97 -8.56 6.29 0.51
C THR A 97 -9.94 6.43 1.14
N GLY A 98 -10.97 5.80 0.54
CA GLY A 98 -12.35 5.78 1.03
C GLY A 98 -12.74 4.44 1.63
N ASP A 99 -13.97 4.36 2.14
CA ASP A 99 -14.54 3.15 2.73
C ASP A 99 -15.23 2.28 1.66
N PHE A 100 -14.56 1.25 1.20
CA PHE A 100 -15.12 0.30 0.22
C PHE A 100 -16.20 -0.62 0.83
N THR A 101 -16.40 -0.61 2.14
CA THR A 101 -17.48 -1.35 2.81
C THR A 101 -18.79 -0.56 2.88
N ASP A 102 -18.75 0.76 2.65
CA ASP A 102 -19.94 1.60 2.51
C ASP A 102 -20.43 1.57 1.05
N LEU A 103 -21.63 1.05 0.86
CA LEU A 103 -22.31 0.99 -0.44
C LEU A 103 -22.40 2.37 -1.13
N ARG A 104 -22.49 3.46 -0.36
CA ARG A 104 -22.63 4.84 -0.83
C ARG A 104 -21.30 5.48 -1.22
N CYS A 105 -20.17 4.86 -0.85
CA CYS A 105 -18.85 5.35 -1.24
C CYS A 105 -18.62 5.04 -2.73
N GLU A 106 -18.68 6.06 -3.58
CA GLU A 106 -18.54 5.90 -5.03
C GLU A 106 -17.08 5.74 -5.45
N HIS A 107 -16.15 6.38 -4.74
CA HIS A 107 -14.73 6.43 -5.08
C HIS A 107 -13.82 5.87 -3.95
N PRO A 108 -14.02 4.61 -3.51
CA PRO A 108 -13.27 4.07 -2.37
C PRO A 108 -11.80 3.80 -2.67
N ILE A 109 -11.44 3.68 -3.97
CA ILE A 109 -10.07 3.37 -4.36
C ILE A 109 -9.18 4.60 -4.23
N LEU A 110 -9.57 5.73 -4.81
CA LEU A 110 -8.87 6.99 -4.73
C LEU A 110 -9.83 8.16 -4.93
N ASP A 111 -9.82 9.09 -3.99
CA ASP A 111 -10.51 10.37 -4.08
C ASP A 111 -9.62 11.47 -3.49
N LEU A 112 -9.38 12.54 -4.23
CA LEU A 112 -8.58 13.65 -3.74
C LEU A 112 -9.15 14.27 -2.45
N ARG A 113 -10.47 14.23 -2.28
CA ARG A 113 -11.13 14.72 -1.05
C ARG A 113 -10.67 13.98 0.20
N ASP A 114 -10.38 12.67 0.06
CA ASP A 114 -9.87 11.84 1.15
C ASP A 114 -8.37 12.05 1.38
N VAL A 115 -7.63 12.48 0.37
CA VAL A 115 -6.18 12.77 0.43
C VAL A 115 -5.90 14.12 1.09
N VAL A 116 -6.68 15.15 0.74
CA VAL A 116 -6.48 16.54 1.17
C VAL A 116 -6.23 16.72 2.67
N PRO A 117 -6.95 16.06 3.60
CA PRO A 117 -6.73 16.21 5.03
C PRO A 117 -5.31 15.88 5.51
N TYR A 118 -4.60 15.02 4.76
CA TYR A 118 -3.26 14.52 5.09
C TYR A 118 -2.12 15.33 4.45
N LEU A 119 -2.41 16.15 3.44
CA LEU A 119 -1.40 16.92 2.69
C LEU A 119 -0.57 17.84 3.59
N LYS A 120 -1.16 18.38 4.65
CA LYS A 120 -0.47 19.23 5.63
C LYS A 120 0.70 18.53 6.35
N TYR A 121 0.72 17.19 6.38
CA TYR A 121 1.80 16.40 6.99
C TYR A 121 2.87 16.01 5.98
N LEU A 122 2.53 16.00 4.68
CA LEU A 122 3.39 15.46 3.62
C LEU A 122 4.69 16.24 3.47
N SER A 123 4.66 17.57 3.50
CA SER A 123 5.85 18.43 3.37
C SER A 123 6.85 18.23 4.50
N GLY A 124 6.37 17.96 5.72
CA GLY A 124 7.20 17.74 6.91
C GLY A 124 7.64 16.28 7.13
N TYR A 125 7.15 15.34 6.35
CA TYR A 125 7.43 13.91 6.54
C TYR A 125 8.82 13.55 5.98
N ARG A 126 9.83 13.46 6.84
CA ARG A 126 11.25 13.37 6.48
C ARG A 126 11.71 11.96 6.12
N LEU A 127 10.94 11.23 5.35
CA LEU A 127 11.32 9.94 4.78
C LEU A 127 11.35 10.08 3.25
N PRO A 128 12.37 9.58 2.53
CA PRO A 128 12.26 9.43 1.10
C PRO A 128 11.02 8.60 0.77
N LEU A 129 10.14 9.10 -0.10
CA LEU A 129 8.88 8.45 -0.44
C LEU A 129 8.79 8.22 -1.95
N SER A 130 8.25 7.06 -2.31
CA SER A 130 7.82 6.74 -3.67
C SER A 130 6.30 6.58 -3.66
N PRO A 131 5.52 7.43 -4.35
CA PRO A 131 4.08 7.29 -4.39
C PRO A 131 3.67 6.06 -5.22
N ALA A 132 2.71 5.30 -4.71
CA ALA A 132 2.10 4.17 -5.40
C ALA A 132 0.65 4.49 -5.74
N TYR A 133 0.35 4.55 -7.04
CA TYR A 133 -0.98 4.89 -7.57
C TYR A 133 -1.74 3.63 -7.98
N PRO A 134 -3.07 3.61 -7.82
CA PRO A 134 -3.87 2.46 -8.18
C PRO A 134 -4.17 2.42 -9.69
N LEU A 135 -4.03 1.25 -10.29
CA LEU A 135 -4.63 0.90 -11.58
C LEU A 135 -5.34 -0.45 -11.47
N PHE A 136 -6.25 -0.56 -10.52
CA PHE A 136 -7.06 -1.75 -10.29
C PHE A 136 -8.54 -1.40 -10.13
N SER A 137 -9.36 -2.42 -10.09
CA SER A 137 -10.78 -2.31 -9.78
C SER A 137 -11.17 -3.32 -8.72
N TYR A 138 -12.24 -3.02 -7.98
CA TYR A 138 -12.88 -3.95 -7.08
C TYR A 138 -14.23 -4.40 -7.60
N ARG A 139 -14.54 -5.68 -7.48
CA ARG A 139 -15.88 -6.23 -7.55
C ARG A 139 -16.33 -6.50 -6.11
N LEU A 140 -17.21 -5.66 -5.58
CA LEU A 140 -17.65 -5.67 -4.19
C LEU A 140 -19.00 -6.36 -4.08
N LEU A 141 -19.09 -7.38 -3.22
CA LEU A 141 -20.33 -8.09 -2.94
C LEU A 141 -21.06 -7.48 -1.75
N PHE A 142 -22.30 -7.09 -1.96
CA PHE A 142 -23.20 -6.64 -0.90
C PHE A 142 -24.43 -7.55 -0.84
N ARG A 143 -24.85 -7.91 0.38
CA ARG A 143 -26.06 -8.68 0.68
C ARG A 143 -26.93 -7.90 1.65
N ASN A 144 -28.16 -7.60 1.22
CA ASN A 144 -29.07 -6.74 1.99
C ASN A 144 -28.43 -5.39 2.38
N GLY A 145 -27.66 -4.79 1.47
CA GLY A 145 -26.94 -3.54 1.71
C GLY A 145 -25.68 -3.64 2.57
N HIS A 146 -25.33 -4.83 3.06
CA HIS A 146 -24.13 -5.06 3.88
C HIS A 146 -22.99 -5.68 3.07
N TYR A 147 -21.81 -5.12 3.20
CA TYR A 147 -20.59 -5.63 2.59
C TYR A 147 -20.30 -7.08 3.01
N LYS A 148 -19.93 -7.93 2.04
CA LYS A 148 -19.58 -9.34 2.26
C LYS A 148 -18.15 -9.67 1.88
N GLY A 149 -17.57 -8.96 0.90
CA GLY A 149 -16.19 -9.18 0.48
C GLY A 149 -15.87 -8.64 -0.89
N VAL A 150 -14.61 -8.76 -1.27
CA VAL A 150 -14.13 -8.50 -2.63
C VAL A 150 -14.16 -9.82 -3.40
N LEU A 151 -14.70 -9.79 -4.62
CA LEU A 151 -14.68 -10.92 -5.54
C LEU A 151 -13.41 -10.84 -6.39
N HIS A 152 -12.45 -11.71 -6.15
CA HIS A 152 -11.22 -11.80 -6.94
C HIS A 152 -11.38 -12.72 -8.15
N ALA A 153 -12.15 -13.81 -7.98
CA ALA A 153 -12.55 -14.73 -9.03
C ALA A 153 -14.04 -15.06 -8.88
N ASP A 154 -14.62 -15.65 -9.91
CA ASP A 154 -16.08 -15.92 -9.91
C ASP A 154 -16.54 -16.94 -8.86
N ASN A 155 -15.60 -17.66 -8.22
CA ASN A 155 -15.87 -18.70 -7.24
C ASN A 155 -15.46 -18.38 -5.79
N ASP A 156 -14.97 -17.15 -5.51
CA ASP A 156 -14.45 -16.81 -4.18
C ASP A 156 -15.54 -16.74 -3.11
N LEU A 157 -16.68 -16.14 -3.46
CA LEU A 157 -17.83 -15.99 -2.59
C LEU A 157 -19.10 -16.34 -3.37
N PRO A 158 -20.03 -17.12 -2.79
CA PRO A 158 -21.29 -17.42 -3.45
C PRO A 158 -22.15 -16.16 -3.58
N VAL A 159 -22.47 -15.81 -4.82
CA VAL A 159 -23.45 -14.74 -5.13
C VAL A 159 -24.85 -15.38 -5.11
N LEU A 160 -25.71 -14.90 -4.25
CA LEU A 160 -27.07 -15.41 -4.06
C LEU A 160 -28.11 -14.49 -4.74
N PRO A 161 -29.31 -15.00 -5.01
CA PRO A 161 -30.38 -14.15 -5.49
C PRO A 161 -30.65 -12.98 -4.53
N GLY A 162 -30.71 -11.75 -5.09
CA GLY A 162 -30.86 -10.51 -4.30
C GLY A 162 -29.56 -9.87 -3.81
N ASP A 163 -28.40 -10.49 -4.06
CA ASP A 163 -27.12 -9.83 -3.84
C ASP A 163 -26.84 -8.77 -4.89
N SER A 164 -26.07 -7.76 -4.54
CA SER A 164 -25.56 -6.74 -5.45
C SER A 164 -24.05 -6.88 -5.60
N VAL A 165 -23.57 -6.98 -6.84
CA VAL A 165 -22.14 -6.92 -7.18
C VAL A 165 -21.86 -5.57 -7.81
N ILE A 166 -21.01 -4.78 -7.17
CA ILE A 166 -20.69 -3.41 -7.62
C ILE A 166 -19.22 -3.35 -8.00
N GLU A 167 -18.98 -2.89 -9.22
CA GLU A 167 -17.62 -2.60 -9.67
C GLU A 167 -17.24 -1.18 -9.26
N ARG A 168 -16.05 -1.04 -8.67
CA ARG A 168 -15.41 0.25 -8.36
C ARG A 168 -14.08 0.31 -9.11
N LYS A 169 -13.92 1.36 -9.91
CA LYS A 169 -12.71 1.65 -10.70
C LYS A 169 -12.19 3.03 -10.35
N VAL A 170 -10.87 3.20 -10.45
CA VAL A 170 -10.28 4.53 -10.41
C VAL A 170 -10.27 5.13 -11.81
N SER A 171 -10.52 6.43 -11.93
CA SER A 171 -10.34 7.15 -13.17
C SER A 171 -8.90 7.64 -13.32
N MET A 172 -8.35 7.62 -14.52
CA MET A 172 -7.03 8.16 -14.81
C MET A 172 -6.94 9.65 -14.45
N GLY A 173 -8.00 10.41 -14.73
CA GLY A 173 -8.05 11.83 -14.36
C GLY A 173 -7.89 12.07 -12.85
N GLU A 174 -8.46 11.21 -12.00
CA GLU A 174 -8.31 11.31 -10.56
C GLU A 174 -6.88 10.96 -10.11
N VAL A 175 -6.27 9.92 -10.70
CA VAL A 175 -4.88 9.55 -10.44
C VAL A 175 -3.94 10.71 -10.77
N LEU A 176 -4.07 11.30 -11.96
CA LEU A 176 -3.23 12.41 -12.41
C LEU A 176 -3.41 13.67 -11.55
N LYS A 177 -4.66 13.97 -11.16
CA LYS A 177 -4.97 15.10 -10.28
C LYS A 177 -4.32 14.95 -8.90
N VAL A 178 -4.42 13.75 -8.31
CA VAL A 178 -3.78 13.46 -7.03
C VAL A 178 -2.26 13.52 -7.17
N LYS A 179 -1.70 12.91 -8.25
CA LYS A 179 -0.27 12.97 -8.55
C LYS A 179 0.23 14.40 -8.60
N GLN A 180 -0.38 15.24 -9.42
CA GLN A 180 -0.01 16.65 -9.53
C GLN A 180 -0.06 17.35 -8.17
N THR A 181 -1.15 17.17 -7.42
CA THR A 181 -1.34 17.83 -6.11
C THR A 181 -0.24 17.48 -5.11
N ILE A 182 0.15 16.20 -4.99
CA ILE A 182 1.17 15.81 -4.02
C ILE A 182 2.58 16.19 -4.48
N GLU A 183 2.86 16.19 -5.79
CA GLU A 183 4.14 16.59 -6.36
C GLU A 183 4.39 18.11 -6.31
N GLU A 184 3.33 18.93 -6.34
CA GLU A 184 3.42 20.37 -6.07
C GLU A 184 3.83 20.65 -4.62
N ILE A 185 3.34 19.88 -3.66
CA ILE A 185 3.66 20.01 -2.24
C ILE A 185 5.05 19.45 -1.94
N ARG A 186 5.42 18.36 -2.62
CA ARG A 186 6.66 17.64 -2.37
C ARG A 186 7.30 17.14 -3.68
N PRO A 187 8.09 18.00 -4.34
CA PRO A 187 8.64 17.74 -5.68
C PRO A 187 9.54 16.51 -5.81
N ASP A 188 10.17 16.06 -4.70
CA ASP A 188 10.99 14.85 -4.72
C ASP A 188 10.22 13.55 -4.96
N LEU A 189 8.88 13.56 -4.83
CA LEU A 189 8.00 12.44 -5.18
C LEU A 189 8.01 12.10 -6.68
N LYS A 190 8.43 13.03 -7.53
CA LYS A 190 8.59 12.81 -8.99
C LYS A 190 9.70 11.81 -9.35
N ARG A 191 10.62 11.49 -8.41
CA ARG A 191 11.81 10.68 -8.70
C ARG A 191 11.50 9.21 -8.96
N GLU A 192 10.49 8.69 -8.30
CA GLU A 192 10.07 7.29 -8.42
C GLU A 192 8.56 7.22 -8.31
N THR A 193 7.91 6.61 -9.28
CA THR A 193 6.45 6.36 -9.29
C THR A 193 6.21 4.87 -9.38
N ILE A 194 5.32 4.37 -8.55
CA ILE A 194 4.92 2.97 -8.53
C ILE A 194 3.46 2.88 -8.98
N ILE A 195 3.14 1.88 -9.79
CA ILE A 195 1.77 1.54 -10.13
C ILE A 195 1.40 0.23 -9.43
N TYR A 196 0.28 0.20 -8.75
CA TYR A 196 -0.30 -0.95 -8.10
C TYR A 196 -1.69 -1.23 -8.70
N ASP A 197 -2.03 -2.46 -9.21
CA ASP A 197 -1.17 -3.62 -9.15
C ASP A 197 -0.75 -4.08 -10.57
N PHE A 198 0.21 -4.97 -10.61
CA PHE A 198 0.68 -5.61 -11.84
C PHE A 198 -0.03 -6.96 -12.02
N SER A 199 -1.31 -6.93 -12.40
CA SER A 199 -2.07 -8.14 -12.76
C SER A 199 -2.54 -8.08 -14.22
N PRO A 200 -2.58 -9.21 -14.94
CA PRO A 200 -3.03 -9.23 -16.33
C PRO A 200 -4.43 -8.63 -16.52
N ASN A 201 -5.33 -8.90 -15.59
CA ASN A 201 -6.71 -8.42 -15.65
C ASN A 201 -6.80 -6.90 -15.47
N HIS A 202 -5.98 -6.32 -14.60
CA HIS A 202 -5.98 -4.88 -14.38
C HIS A 202 -5.22 -4.15 -15.48
N ILE A 203 -4.09 -4.69 -15.94
CA ILE A 203 -3.32 -4.10 -17.05
C ILE A 203 -4.19 -3.98 -18.31
N ALA A 204 -5.03 -4.97 -18.63
CA ALA A 204 -5.90 -4.95 -19.79
C ALA A 204 -6.99 -3.85 -19.73
N ASN A 205 -7.28 -3.30 -18.55
CA ASN A 205 -8.29 -2.26 -18.37
C ASN A 205 -7.82 -0.85 -18.76
N TYR A 206 -6.52 -0.66 -18.95
CA TYR A 206 -5.91 0.64 -19.25
C TYR A 206 -5.09 0.57 -20.54
N LYS A 207 -5.01 1.70 -21.24
CA LYS A 207 -4.22 1.79 -22.48
C LYS A 207 -2.75 2.05 -22.16
N PRO A 208 -1.80 1.66 -23.02
CA PRO A 208 -0.38 2.00 -22.85
C PRO A 208 -0.13 3.49 -22.57
N ARG A 209 -0.89 4.37 -23.23
CA ARG A 209 -0.81 5.82 -23.01
C ARG A 209 -1.12 6.23 -21.56
N ASP A 210 -2.04 5.54 -20.89
CA ASP A 210 -2.42 5.85 -19.51
C ASP A 210 -1.24 5.62 -18.56
N TYR A 211 -0.47 4.54 -18.81
CA TYR A 211 0.76 4.26 -18.06
C TYR A 211 1.85 5.29 -18.35
N GLU A 212 2.06 5.63 -19.63
CA GLU A 212 3.02 6.67 -20.02
C GLU A 212 2.73 8.00 -19.34
N GLU A 213 1.45 8.37 -19.22
CA GLU A 213 1.04 9.64 -18.63
C GLU A 213 1.31 9.71 -17.13
N ILE A 214 1.13 8.58 -16.40
CA ILE A 214 1.49 8.51 -14.98
C ILE A 214 3.01 8.65 -14.77
N TYR A 215 3.83 8.05 -15.64
CA TYR A 215 5.30 8.12 -15.52
C TYR A 215 5.90 9.43 -16.04
N ARG A 216 5.16 10.25 -16.78
CA ARG A 216 5.64 11.58 -17.19
C ARG A 216 5.83 12.47 -15.95
N SER A 217 7.05 13.00 -15.82
CA SER A 217 7.32 14.11 -14.91
C SER A 217 6.86 15.41 -15.57
N HIS A 218 5.97 16.13 -14.95
CA HIS A 218 5.52 17.46 -15.39
C HIS A 218 6.32 18.55 -14.69
#